data_709baefc74f8ee2c789f1fa98d41da45
#
_entry.id   709baefc74f8ee2c789f1fa98d41da45
#
_cell.length_a   1.000
_cell.length_b   1.000
_cell.length_c   1.000
_cell.angle_alpha   90.00
_cell.angle_beta   90.00
_cell.angle_gamma   90.00
#
_symmetry.space_group_name_H-M   'P 1'
#
loop_
_entity.id
_entity.type
_entity.pdbx_description
1 polymer ?
#
loop_
_entity_poly.entity_id
_entity_poly.type
_entity_poly.pdbx_seq_one_letter_code
_entity_poly.pdbx_strand_id
1 'polypeptide(L)'
;STDMPQEPSHGENLATDAPPEPVSAEAEPTVPVNEEERRATKLRLWNEIKHTSFERTFTTLYTLVFLSLQIHVQLNLLGRRSYMTALEQQSKRDALGKTQQDGNYVEEPHYIELHGDGTDDTVRGDASADERLSQDTEKKYLTSSYWFLHRGWREVAAYVRRAVHEEVDGMPLKTMLTFSHFEALVERIRDRVERCADNTGVVWAAPNGFRGILLPESERDEMQMLQDAGALESENPAMTPSLRALLDETKDYIDSPDFAAV
;
A
#
# COMPACT_ATOMS: atom_id res chain seq x y z
N SER A 1 -47.54 -36.08 -61.27
CA SER A 1 -46.72 -36.53 -62.38
C SER A 1 -45.31 -36.69 -61.87
N THR A 2 -44.86 -37.94 -61.43
CA THR A 2 -44.21 -38.91 -62.28
C THR A 2 -42.85 -38.37 -62.74
N ASP A 3 -41.69 -38.85 -62.39
CA ASP A 3 -41.22 -40.21 -62.56
C ASP A 3 -39.82 -40.35 -61.89
N MET A 4 -39.56 -41.40 -61.16
CA MET A 4 -38.26 -42.09 -61.07
C MET A 4 -38.13 -42.97 -62.32
N PRO A 5 -37.00 -43.45 -62.84
CA PRO A 5 -36.15 -44.37 -62.10
C PRO A 5 -34.66 -44.45 -62.55
N GLN A 6 -33.90 -45.28 -61.77
CA GLN A 6 -32.87 -46.28 -62.18
C GLN A 6 -31.40 -45.94 -61.97
N GLU A 7 -30.88 -46.75 -61.05
CA GLU A 7 -29.47 -47.29 -61.09
C GLU A 7 -29.25 -48.16 -62.34
N PRO A 8 -27.95 -48.38 -62.75
CA PRO A 8 -27.28 -49.56 -62.26
C PRO A 8 -25.73 -49.45 -62.11
N SER A 9 -25.20 -50.04 -61.02
CA SER A 9 -24.32 -51.20 -60.93
C SER A 9 -22.87 -51.16 -61.49
N HIS A 10 -22.02 -51.58 -60.62
CA HIS A 10 -20.76 -52.35 -60.79
C HIS A 10 -19.47 -51.66 -61.25
N GLY A 11 -18.48 -51.78 -60.37
CA GLY A 11 -17.07 -51.64 -60.68
C GLY A 11 -16.22 -51.79 -59.45
N GLU A 12 -16.01 -53.01 -58.93
CA GLU A 12 -14.98 -53.40 -58.06
C GLU A 12 -13.61 -53.02 -58.61
N ASN A 13 -12.78 -52.28 -57.80
CA ASN A 13 -11.37 -52.45 -57.91
C ASN A 13 -10.76 -52.37 -56.53
N LEU A 14 -10.26 -53.52 -56.09
CA LEU A 14 -9.28 -53.69 -55.01
C LEU A 14 -8.05 -52.83 -55.31
N ALA A 15 -7.67 -51.96 -54.39
CA ALA A 15 -6.31 -51.46 -54.30
C ALA A 15 -5.99 -51.17 -52.83
N THR A 16 -5.35 -52.16 -52.23
CA THR A 16 -4.21 -52.08 -51.30
C THR A 16 -4.24 -51.02 -50.22
N ASP A 17 -4.59 -51.51 -49.05
CA ASP A 17 -4.38 -50.92 -47.75
C ASP A 17 -2.87 -50.72 -47.53
N ALA A 18 -2.40 -49.46 -47.52
CA ALA A 18 -1.07 -49.07 -47.00
C ALA A 18 -1.35 -48.17 -45.77
N PRO A 19 -0.80 -48.51 -44.61
CA PRO A 19 -0.94 -47.67 -43.40
C PRO A 19 -0.24 -46.32 -43.63
N PRO A 20 -0.82 -45.20 -43.11
CA PRO A 20 -0.16 -43.91 -43.18
C PRO A 20 1.13 -43.97 -42.37
N GLU A 21 2.21 -43.58 -43.05
CA GLU A 21 3.51 -43.38 -42.38
C GLU A 21 3.37 -42.38 -41.20
N PRO A 22 4.04 -42.62 -40.09
CA PRO A 22 4.03 -41.67 -38.97
C PRO A 22 4.72 -40.41 -39.45
N VAL A 23 3.97 -39.30 -39.49
CA VAL A 23 4.51 -37.96 -39.61
C VAL A 23 5.60 -37.82 -38.55
N SER A 24 6.83 -37.73 -39.01
CA SER A 24 7.97 -37.43 -38.15
C SER A 24 7.66 -36.12 -37.42
N ALA A 25 7.30 -36.23 -36.16
CA ALA A 25 7.38 -35.11 -35.26
C ALA A 25 8.80 -34.58 -35.34
N GLU A 26 9.01 -33.40 -35.90
CA GLU A 26 10.25 -32.66 -35.78
C GLU A 26 10.57 -32.57 -34.30
N ALA A 27 11.47 -33.43 -33.86
CA ALA A 27 12.10 -33.34 -32.57
C ALA A 27 12.83 -32.00 -32.56
N GLU A 28 12.33 -31.05 -31.77
CA GLU A 28 13.12 -29.88 -31.39
C GLU A 28 14.51 -30.36 -30.98
N PRO A 29 15.60 -29.70 -31.43
CA PRO A 29 16.92 -30.09 -31.07
C PRO A 29 17.11 -29.93 -29.55
N THR A 30 16.87 -30.98 -28.81
CA THR A 30 17.29 -31.10 -27.42
C THR A 30 18.81 -31.14 -27.42
N VAL A 31 19.44 -29.95 -27.36
CA VAL A 31 20.83 -29.81 -27.05
C VAL A 31 21.06 -30.64 -25.78
N PRO A 32 22.01 -31.58 -25.75
CA PRO A 32 22.32 -32.34 -24.56
C PRO A 32 22.88 -31.36 -23.52
N VAL A 33 22.00 -30.78 -22.71
CA VAL A 33 22.43 -29.97 -21.58
C VAL A 33 23.14 -30.90 -20.62
N ASN A 34 24.46 -30.70 -20.47
CA ASN A 34 25.30 -31.48 -19.60
C ASN A 34 24.63 -31.58 -18.21
N GLU A 35 24.61 -32.75 -17.60
CA GLU A 35 23.99 -32.97 -16.29
C GLU A 35 24.52 -32.00 -15.22
N GLU A 36 25.78 -31.59 -15.32
CA GLU A 36 26.39 -30.61 -14.44
C GLU A 36 25.76 -29.23 -14.59
N GLU A 37 25.48 -28.77 -15.81
CA GLU A 37 24.79 -27.50 -16.08
C GLU A 37 23.35 -27.50 -15.55
N ARG A 38 22.67 -28.65 -15.68
CA ARG A 38 21.32 -28.81 -15.11
C ARG A 38 21.33 -28.75 -13.58
N ARG A 39 22.32 -29.35 -12.94
CA ARG A 39 22.51 -29.30 -11.47
C ARG A 39 22.86 -27.88 -11.02
N ALA A 40 23.78 -27.22 -11.71
CA ALA A 40 24.15 -25.84 -11.41
C ALA A 40 22.96 -24.87 -11.56
N THR A 41 22.20 -25.00 -12.66
CA THR A 41 21.00 -24.20 -12.91
C THR A 41 19.93 -24.44 -11.83
N LYS A 42 19.70 -25.70 -11.46
CA LYS A 42 18.77 -26.07 -10.38
C LYS A 42 19.19 -25.45 -9.05
N LEU A 43 20.47 -25.51 -8.71
CA LEU A 43 20.99 -24.91 -7.48
C LEU A 43 20.80 -23.40 -7.45
N ARG A 44 21.08 -22.72 -8.58
CA ARG A 44 20.86 -21.29 -8.73
C ARG A 44 19.40 -20.90 -8.51
N LEU A 45 18.47 -21.62 -9.17
CA LEU A 45 17.03 -21.39 -9.02
C LEU A 45 16.56 -21.59 -7.58
N TRP A 46 17.06 -22.61 -6.88
CA TRP A 46 16.71 -22.81 -5.47
C TRP A 46 17.24 -21.69 -4.57
N ASN A 47 18.43 -21.17 -4.83
CA ASN A 47 18.94 -20.00 -4.11
C ASN A 47 18.11 -18.76 -4.41
N GLU A 48 17.72 -18.53 -5.66
CA GLU A 48 16.83 -17.43 -6.03
C GLU A 48 15.45 -17.52 -5.34
N ILE A 49 14.86 -18.72 -5.31
CA ILE A 49 13.61 -18.95 -4.58
C ILE A 49 13.78 -18.66 -3.08
N LYS A 50 14.88 -19.10 -2.48
CA LYS A 50 15.21 -18.82 -1.08
C LYS A 50 15.22 -17.31 -0.80
N HIS A 51 16.00 -16.54 -1.56
CA HIS A 51 16.09 -15.08 -1.39
C HIS A 51 14.75 -14.41 -1.61
N THR A 52 14.09 -14.69 -2.73
CA THR A 52 12.79 -14.11 -3.06
C THR A 52 11.73 -14.40 -1.98
N SER A 53 11.75 -15.58 -1.38
CA SER A 53 10.81 -15.93 -0.31
C SER A 53 11.01 -15.07 0.94
N PHE A 54 12.26 -14.88 1.38
CA PHE A 54 12.57 -13.99 2.50
C PHE A 54 12.26 -12.53 2.16
N GLU A 55 12.70 -12.05 0.99
CA GLU A 55 12.43 -10.69 0.53
C GLU A 55 10.93 -10.36 0.54
N ARG A 56 10.10 -11.24 -0.04
CA ARG A 56 8.66 -11.03 -0.09
C ARG A 56 8.03 -11.03 1.30
N THR A 57 8.45 -11.95 2.17
CA THR A 57 7.91 -12.04 3.53
C THR A 57 8.22 -10.77 4.31
N PHE A 58 9.48 -10.37 4.39
CA PHE A 58 9.88 -9.16 5.12
C PHE A 58 9.28 -7.89 4.51
N THR A 59 9.33 -7.74 3.18
CA THR A 59 8.73 -6.59 2.51
C THR A 59 7.23 -6.48 2.84
N THR A 60 6.51 -7.59 2.82
CA THR A 60 5.08 -7.59 3.15
C THR A 60 4.85 -7.17 4.60
N LEU A 61 5.62 -7.70 5.54
CA LEU A 61 5.49 -7.35 6.95
C LEU A 61 5.75 -5.86 7.19
N TYR A 62 6.87 -5.31 6.69
CA TYR A 62 7.17 -3.89 6.81
C TYR A 62 6.12 -3.01 6.15
N THR A 63 5.67 -3.38 4.95
CA THR A 63 4.64 -2.61 4.23
C THR A 63 3.33 -2.56 5.00
N LEU A 64 2.90 -3.69 5.59
CA LEU A 64 1.69 -3.74 6.42
C LEU A 64 1.82 -2.90 7.68
N VAL A 65 2.96 -2.98 8.37
CA VAL A 65 3.20 -2.19 9.60
C VAL A 65 3.21 -0.70 9.28
N PHE A 66 3.98 -0.26 8.29
CA PHE A 66 4.04 1.16 7.92
C PHE A 66 2.70 1.71 7.45
N LEU A 67 1.96 0.96 6.63
CA LEU A 67 0.63 1.38 6.20
C LEU A 67 -0.33 1.49 7.38
N SER A 68 -0.29 0.52 8.30
CA SER A 68 -1.12 0.53 9.50
C SER A 68 -0.80 1.74 10.40
N LEU A 69 0.48 2.00 10.65
CA LEU A 69 0.93 3.16 11.43
C LEU A 69 0.50 4.47 10.77
N GLN A 70 0.71 4.62 9.46
CA GLN A 70 0.30 5.81 8.71
C GLN A 70 -1.21 6.07 8.83
N ILE A 71 -2.03 5.04 8.62
CA ILE A 71 -3.49 5.16 8.75
C ILE A 71 -3.88 5.53 10.18
N HIS A 72 -3.25 4.94 11.19
CA HIS A 72 -3.54 5.28 12.59
C HIS A 72 -3.20 6.74 12.91
N VAL A 73 -2.06 7.25 12.44
CA VAL A 73 -1.71 8.66 12.60
C VAL A 73 -2.73 9.56 11.90
N GLN A 74 -3.10 9.24 10.66
CA GLN A 74 -4.10 10.01 9.91
C GLN A 74 -5.45 10.07 10.64
N LEU A 75 -5.96 8.93 11.10
CA LEU A 75 -7.25 8.87 11.80
C LEU A 75 -7.20 9.60 13.15
N ASN A 76 -6.10 9.49 13.90
CA ASN A 76 -5.93 10.20 15.16
C ASN A 76 -5.91 11.73 14.97
N LEU A 77 -5.20 12.22 13.96
CA LEU A 77 -5.14 13.64 13.66
C LEU A 77 -6.50 14.20 13.21
N LEU A 78 -7.21 13.48 12.35
CA LEU A 78 -8.56 13.86 11.93
C LEU A 78 -9.52 13.85 13.11
N GLY A 79 -9.51 12.80 13.92
CA GLY A 79 -10.38 12.68 15.11
C GLY A 79 -10.11 13.80 16.11
N ARG A 80 -8.84 14.13 16.39
CA ARG A 80 -8.48 15.24 17.27
C ARG A 80 -8.99 16.59 16.75
N ARG A 81 -8.80 16.88 15.47
CA ARG A 81 -9.29 18.12 14.86
C ARG A 81 -10.81 18.21 14.85
N SER A 82 -11.49 17.13 14.49
CA SER A 82 -12.95 17.06 14.53
C SER A 82 -13.49 17.32 15.95
N TYR A 83 -12.87 16.72 16.96
CA TYR A 83 -13.24 16.94 18.36
C TYR A 83 -13.01 18.39 18.80
N MET A 84 -11.86 18.99 18.48
CA MET A 84 -11.57 20.38 18.81
C MET A 84 -12.55 21.34 18.16
N THR A 85 -12.87 21.14 16.87
CA THR A 85 -13.88 21.93 16.15
C THR A 85 -15.26 21.81 16.81
N ALA A 86 -15.66 20.62 17.23
CA ALA A 86 -16.92 20.41 17.92
C ALA A 86 -17.00 21.16 19.26
N LEU A 87 -15.91 21.12 20.06
CA LEU A 87 -15.83 21.88 21.33
C LEU A 87 -15.89 23.38 21.12
N GLU A 88 -15.20 23.91 20.13
CA GLU A 88 -15.25 25.34 19.79
C GLU A 88 -16.65 25.77 19.38
N GLN A 89 -17.35 24.97 18.58
CA GLN A 89 -18.73 25.23 18.19
C GLN A 89 -19.68 25.21 19.39
N GLN A 90 -19.50 24.26 20.29
CA GLN A 90 -20.30 24.20 21.53
C GLN A 90 -20.04 25.43 22.41
N SER A 91 -18.78 25.80 22.61
CA SER A 91 -18.38 26.99 23.36
C SER A 91 -18.99 28.28 22.77
N LYS A 92 -18.96 28.41 21.43
CA LYS A 92 -19.58 29.55 20.72
C LYS A 92 -21.11 29.58 20.91
N ARG A 93 -21.79 28.41 20.85
CA ARG A 93 -23.22 28.31 21.11
C ARG A 93 -23.56 28.69 22.55
N ASP A 94 -22.80 28.21 23.52
CA ASP A 94 -22.99 28.51 24.93
C ASP A 94 -22.76 30.01 25.23
N ALA A 95 -21.77 30.64 24.57
CA ALA A 95 -21.54 32.07 24.66
C ALA A 95 -22.68 32.90 24.07
N LEU A 96 -23.21 32.49 22.90
CA LEU A 96 -24.39 33.14 22.26
C LEU A 96 -25.67 32.92 23.05
N GLY A 97 -25.85 31.71 23.60
CA GLY A 97 -27.03 31.40 24.48
C GLY A 97 -27.06 32.22 25.75
N LYS A 98 -25.91 32.53 26.35
CA LYS A 98 -25.81 33.40 27.53
C LYS A 98 -26.17 34.86 27.26
N THR A 99 -26.02 35.31 26.02
CA THR A 99 -26.37 36.69 25.62
C THR A 99 -27.88 36.87 25.35
N GLN A 100 -28.63 35.79 25.17
CA GLN A 100 -30.07 35.80 24.93
C GLN A 100 -30.89 35.44 26.18
N GLN A 101 -30.29 35.08 27.31
CA GLN A 101 -30.98 34.60 28.49
C GLN A 101 -30.99 35.63 29.61
N ASP A 102 -31.69 36.74 29.39
CA ASP A 102 -32.40 37.42 30.44
C ASP A 102 -33.90 37.02 30.30
N GLY A 103 -34.28 35.89 30.88
CA GLY A 103 -35.66 35.45 30.98
C GLY A 103 -35.99 34.06 30.43
N ASN A 104 -35.97 33.13 31.29
CA ASN A 104 -36.73 31.88 31.42
C ASN A 104 -35.95 30.56 31.27
N TYR A 105 -35.89 29.85 32.40
CA TYR A 105 -35.31 28.51 32.54
C TYR A 105 -36.30 27.44 32.08
N VAL A 106 -35.84 26.52 31.22
CA VAL A 106 -36.28 25.11 31.21
C VAL A 106 -35.05 24.25 30.89
N GLU A 107 -34.69 23.45 31.86
CA GLU A 107 -33.60 22.49 31.83
C GLU A 107 -34.14 21.20 31.17
N GLU A 108 -33.54 20.80 29.99
CA GLU A 108 -33.67 19.44 29.50
C GLU A 108 -32.26 18.84 29.26
N PRO A 109 -32.02 17.60 29.73
CA PRO A 109 -30.74 16.97 29.55
C PRO A 109 -30.59 16.44 28.12
N HIS A 110 -29.61 16.97 27.37
CA HIS A 110 -29.32 16.54 26.01
C HIS A 110 -28.39 15.32 26.04
N TYR A 111 -28.95 14.17 25.66
CA TYR A 111 -28.18 12.97 25.33
C TYR A 111 -27.48 13.16 23.98
N ILE A 112 -26.20 12.83 23.94
CA ILE A 112 -25.42 12.82 22.69
C ILE A 112 -25.83 11.57 21.90
N GLU A 113 -26.69 11.73 20.91
CA GLU A 113 -26.92 10.69 19.91
C GLU A 113 -25.78 10.69 18.85
N LEU A 114 -24.97 9.64 18.91
CA LEU A 114 -24.06 9.26 17.84
C LEU A 114 -24.86 8.52 16.75
N HIS A 115 -25.55 9.24 15.90
CA HIS A 115 -26.13 8.65 14.69
C HIS A 115 -25.58 9.39 13.47
N GLY A 116 -24.70 8.68 12.74
CA GLY A 116 -24.41 9.00 11.37
C GLY A 116 -25.56 8.50 10.50
N ASP A 117 -26.33 9.40 9.96
CA ASP A 117 -27.05 9.21 8.71
C ASP A 117 -27.20 10.57 8.03
N GLY A 118 -26.82 10.58 6.77
CA GLY A 118 -26.86 11.75 5.92
C GLY A 118 -28.30 12.14 5.58
N THR A 119 -28.42 13.39 5.19
CA THR A 119 -29.58 14.09 4.66
C THR A 119 -30.38 14.92 5.66
N ASP A 120 -29.84 16.10 5.99
CA ASP A 120 -30.69 17.30 6.04
C ASP A 120 -29.85 18.55 5.71
N ASP A 121 -29.95 18.98 4.48
CA ASP A 121 -29.14 20.04 3.85
C ASP A 121 -29.87 21.41 3.85
N THR A 122 -30.74 21.70 4.79
CA THR A 122 -31.59 22.90 4.70
C THR A 122 -31.72 23.74 5.94
N VAL A 123 -30.74 23.84 6.83
CA VAL A 123 -30.67 25.01 7.75
C VAL A 123 -29.24 25.13 8.30
N ARG A 124 -28.31 25.71 7.57
CA ARG A 124 -27.07 26.21 8.17
C ARG A 124 -26.70 27.55 7.57
N GLY A 125 -27.23 28.61 8.20
CA GLY A 125 -26.75 29.97 8.05
C GLY A 125 -25.26 30.04 8.44
N ASP A 126 -24.50 30.50 7.50
CA ASP A 126 -23.29 31.30 7.54
C ASP A 126 -22.66 31.50 8.93
N ALA A 127 -21.92 30.48 9.40
CA ALA A 127 -20.96 30.64 10.49
C ALA A 127 -19.74 29.76 10.22
N SER A 128 -18.65 30.40 9.84
CA SER A 128 -17.29 29.86 9.82
C SER A 128 -17.03 28.68 8.84
N ALA A 129 -17.08 28.99 7.54
CA ALA A 129 -16.55 28.14 6.49
C ALA A 129 -15.03 27.86 6.63
N ASP A 130 -14.36 28.56 7.55
CA ASP A 130 -12.92 28.53 7.75
C ASP A 130 -12.46 27.57 8.87
N GLU A 131 -13.38 27.03 9.67
CA GLU A 131 -13.05 26.28 10.88
C GLU A 131 -13.35 24.77 10.78
N ARG A 132 -14.14 24.34 9.83
CA ARG A 132 -14.38 22.92 9.55
C ARG A 132 -13.36 22.45 8.52
N LEU A 133 -12.71 21.33 8.81
CA LEU A 133 -12.03 20.62 7.75
C LEU A 133 -13.09 20.35 6.67
N SER A 134 -12.90 20.96 5.50
CA SER A 134 -13.72 20.63 4.35
C SER A 134 -13.61 19.12 4.11
N GLN A 135 -14.71 18.47 3.79
CA GLN A 135 -14.72 17.05 3.42
C GLN A 135 -13.71 16.76 2.29
N ASP A 136 -13.48 17.75 1.44
CA ASP A 136 -12.46 17.70 0.40
C ASP A 136 -11.03 17.65 1.00
N THR A 137 -10.74 18.45 2.03
CA THR A 137 -9.45 18.42 2.74
C THR A 137 -9.22 17.08 3.42
N GLU A 138 -10.24 16.49 4.06
CA GLU A 138 -10.15 15.17 4.67
C GLU A 138 -9.85 14.08 3.64
N LYS A 139 -10.56 14.10 2.50
CA LYS A 139 -10.31 13.17 1.40
C LYS A 139 -8.89 13.30 0.85
N LYS A 140 -8.44 14.53 0.59
CA LYS A 140 -7.07 14.81 0.12
C LYS A 140 -6.02 14.36 1.12
N TYR A 141 -6.27 14.57 2.40
CA TYR A 141 -5.36 14.14 3.46
C TYR A 141 -5.27 12.60 3.54
N LEU A 142 -6.40 11.90 3.55
CA LEU A 142 -6.41 10.43 3.55
C LEU A 142 -5.76 9.85 2.28
N THR A 143 -5.86 10.56 1.17
CA THR A 143 -5.20 10.17 -0.09
C THR A 143 -3.67 10.22 0.01
N SER A 144 -3.08 10.88 1.00
CA SER A 144 -1.61 10.92 1.14
C SER A 144 -0.96 9.54 1.33
N SER A 145 -1.69 8.53 1.80
CA SER A 145 -1.23 7.14 1.84
C SER A 145 -0.95 6.54 0.44
N TYR A 146 -1.46 7.16 -0.62
CA TYR A 146 -1.16 6.80 -2.01
C TYR A 146 0.34 6.86 -2.31
N TRP A 147 1.07 7.82 -1.72
CA TRP A 147 2.52 7.92 -1.89
C TRP A 147 3.23 6.65 -1.46
N PHE A 148 2.95 6.19 -0.25
CA PHE A 148 3.55 4.96 0.27
C PHE A 148 3.16 3.74 -0.58
N LEU A 149 1.88 3.62 -0.95
CA LEU A 149 1.37 2.48 -1.73
C LEU A 149 1.93 2.41 -3.16
N HIS A 150 2.39 3.54 -3.74
CA HIS A 150 2.87 3.57 -5.13
C HIS A 150 4.38 3.76 -5.25
N ARG A 151 5.02 4.42 -4.29
CA ARG A 151 6.45 4.72 -4.30
C ARG A 151 7.19 4.16 -3.10
N GLY A 152 6.75 4.48 -1.89
CA GLY A 152 7.48 4.18 -0.66
C GLY A 152 7.74 2.70 -0.43
N TRP A 153 6.80 1.82 -0.71
CA TRP A 153 7.00 0.38 -0.55
C TRP A 153 8.15 -0.18 -1.39
N ARG A 154 8.47 0.43 -2.54
CA ARG A 154 9.60 0.01 -3.40
C ARG A 154 10.93 0.28 -2.75
N GLU A 155 11.04 1.37 -2.01
CA GLU A 155 12.23 1.71 -1.23
C GLU A 155 12.40 0.73 -0.08
N VAL A 156 11.31 0.43 0.66
CA VAL A 156 11.31 -0.63 1.68
C VAL A 156 11.78 -1.95 1.08
N ALA A 157 11.24 -2.34 -0.07
CA ALA A 157 11.63 -3.57 -0.76
C ALA A 157 13.12 -3.57 -1.15
N ALA A 158 13.69 -2.44 -1.54
CA ALA A 158 15.11 -2.31 -1.86
C ALA A 158 16.00 -2.49 -0.63
N TYR A 159 15.62 -1.92 0.52
CA TYR A 159 16.34 -2.11 1.78
C TYR A 159 16.26 -3.55 2.27
N VAL A 160 15.06 -4.14 2.26
CA VAL A 160 14.86 -5.54 2.63
C VAL A 160 15.66 -6.48 1.73
N ARG A 161 15.64 -6.25 0.41
CA ARG A 161 16.41 -7.07 -0.54
C ARG A 161 17.90 -7.06 -0.20
N ARG A 162 18.47 -5.88 0.03
CA ARG A 162 19.87 -5.75 0.42
C ARG A 162 20.18 -6.51 1.70
N ALA A 163 19.37 -6.30 2.75
CA ALA A 163 19.56 -6.95 4.04
C ALA A 163 19.45 -8.49 3.94
N VAL A 164 18.46 -8.98 3.19
CA VAL A 164 18.28 -10.43 2.96
C VAL A 164 19.46 -11.02 2.20
N HIS A 165 19.92 -10.34 1.14
CA HIS A 165 21.08 -10.84 0.39
C HIS A 165 22.33 -10.93 1.27
N GLU A 166 22.62 -9.92 2.07
CA GLU A 166 23.78 -9.90 2.97
C GLU A 166 23.74 -10.99 4.05
N GLU A 167 22.55 -11.34 4.59
CA GLU A 167 22.42 -12.32 5.67
C GLU A 167 22.15 -13.76 5.19
N VAL A 168 21.48 -13.91 4.05
CA VAL A 168 20.99 -15.23 3.59
C VAL A 168 21.88 -15.83 2.49
N ASP A 169 22.71 -15.02 1.82
CA ASP A 169 23.52 -15.47 0.65
C ASP A 169 24.49 -16.59 1.02
N GLY A 170 25.16 -16.45 2.15
CA GLY A 170 26.10 -17.45 2.68
C GLY A 170 25.47 -18.70 3.29
N MET A 171 24.13 -18.78 3.40
CA MET A 171 23.44 -19.87 4.05
C MET A 171 23.16 -21.03 3.07
N PRO A 172 23.71 -22.25 3.31
CA PRO A 172 23.43 -23.42 2.48
C PRO A 172 21.94 -23.77 2.44
N LEU A 173 21.45 -24.24 1.29
CA LEU A 173 20.03 -24.62 1.10
C LEU A 173 19.53 -25.74 2.03
N LYS A 174 20.45 -26.57 2.52
CA LYS A 174 20.12 -27.70 3.42
C LYS A 174 20.35 -27.39 4.89
N THR A 175 20.56 -26.13 5.24
CA THR A 175 20.78 -25.74 6.63
C THR A 175 19.53 -26.03 7.47
N MET A 176 19.70 -26.79 8.53
CA MET A 176 18.64 -26.99 9.52
C MET A 176 18.59 -25.77 10.44
N LEU A 177 17.54 -24.95 10.31
CA LEU A 177 17.32 -23.80 11.18
C LEU A 177 16.60 -24.26 12.45
N THR A 178 17.21 -24.06 13.60
CA THR A 178 16.51 -24.11 14.88
C THR A 178 15.74 -22.82 15.09
N PHE A 179 14.78 -22.79 16.00
CA PHE A 179 14.02 -21.58 16.31
C PHE A 179 14.93 -20.40 16.70
N SER A 180 15.92 -20.64 17.57
CA SER A 180 16.88 -19.63 18.00
C SER A 180 17.77 -19.10 16.86
N HIS A 181 18.15 -19.96 15.92
CA HIS A 181 18.90 -19.52 14.75
C HIS A 181 18.04 -18.69 13.81
N PHE A 182 16.76 -19.03 13.67
CA PHE A 182 15.82 -18.27 12.86
C PHE A 182 15.55 -16.88 13.51
N GLU A 183 15.31 -16.85 14.81
CA GLU A 183 15.13 -15.61 15.57
C GLU A 183 16.34 -14.66 15.41
N ALA A 184 17.55 -15.18 15.61
CA ALA A 184 18.77 -14.40 15.40
C ALA A 184 18.94 -13.93 13.95
N LEU A 185 18.51 -14.72 12.96
CA LEU A 185 18.52 -14.31 11.56
C LEU A 185 17.53 -13.15 11.31
N VAL A 186 16.32 -13.24 11.85
CA VAL A 186 15.30 -12.19 11.77
C VAL A 186 15.82 -10.91 12.40
N GLU A 187 16.41 -10.97 13.59
CA GLU A 187 17.00 -9.81 14.27
C GLU A 187 18.11 -9.14 13.44
N ARG A 188 19.02 -9.93 12.84
CA ARG A 188 20.06 -9.36 11.98
C ARG A 188 19.51 -8.70 10.72
N ILE A 189 18.47 -9.30 10.09
CA ILE A 189 17.80 -8.70 8.93
C ILE A 189 17.13 -7.40 9.35
N ARG A 190 16.41 -7.38 10.49
CA ARG A 190 15.82 -6.17 11.05
C ARG A 190 16.85 -5.08 11.30
N ASP A 191 17.92 -5.41 12.00
CA ASP A 191 19.00 -4.47 12.28
C ASP A 191 19.55 -3.82 11.01
N ARG A 192 19.69 -4.59 9.93
CA ARG A 192 20.14 -4.05 8.64
C ARG A 192 19.11 -3.20 7.91
N VAL A 193 17.85 -3.55 8.04
CA VAL A 193 16.76 -2.77 7.44
C VAL A 193 16.54 -1.49 8.22
N GLU A 194 16.47 -1.58 9.56
CA GLU A 194 16.11 -0.48 10.44
C GLU A 194 17.28 0.44 10.78
N ARG A 195 18.50 -0.11 10.83
CA ARG A 195 19.74 0.60 11.10
C ARG A 195 20.67 0.59 9.91
N CYS A 196 20.14 0.80 8.71
CA CYS A 196 20.96 0.85 7.51
C CYS A 196 21.99 1.98 7.66
N ALA A 197 23.13 1.64 8.27
CA ALA A 197 24.28 2.51 8.27
C ALA A 197 24.82 2.54 6.84
N ASP A 198 24.86 3.70 6.24
CA ASP A 198 25.81 3.91 5.17
C ASP A 198 27.22 3.73 5.74
N ASN A 199 28.23 3.70 4.88
CA ASN A 199 29.62 3.59 5.31
C ASN A 199 30.09 4.72 6.24
N THR A 200 29.22 5.67 6.61
CA THR A 200 29.48 6.81 7.50
C THR A 200 28.99 6.56 8.93
N GLY A 201 28.34 5.41 9.18
CA GLY A 201 27.85 5.04 10.52
C GLY A 201 26.61 5.79 10.98
N VAL A 202 25.94 6.51 10.06
CA VAL A 202 24.69 7.21 10.36
C VAL A 202 23.54 6.20 10.25
N VAL A 203 22.86 5.98 11.34
CA VAL A 203 21.65 5.16 11.42
C VAL A 203 20.57 5.81 10.53
N TRP A 204 20.05 5.05 9.55
CA TRP A 204 19.14 5.53 8.53
C TRP A 204 19.64 6.80 7.81
N ALA A 205 20.51 6.57 6.87
CA ALA A 205 21.07 7.60 6.01
C ALA A 205 20.13 8.10 4.89
N ALA A 206 18.86 7.76 4.87
CA ALA A 206 17.91 8.62 4.22
C ALA A 206 17.89 9.94 5.01
N PRO A 207 18.13 11.10 4.41
CA PRO A 207 18.21 12.38 5.12
C PRO A 207 17.04 12.66 6.07
N ASN A 208 15.94 11.96 5.88
CA ASN A 208 14.66 12.14 6.56
C ASN A 208 14.08 10.82 7.14
N GLY A 209 14.88 9.78 7.35
CA GLY A 209 14.44 8.51 7.93
C GLY A 209 13.26 7.88 7.18
N PHE A 210 12.25 7.38 7.93
CA PHE A 210 11.03 6.80 7.35
C PHE A 210 10.09 7.85 6.72
N ARG A 211 10.29 9.14 7.00
CA ARG A 211 9.41 10.22 6.54
C ARG A 211 9.31 10.26 5.01
N GLY A 212 10.45 10.25 4.30
CA GLY A 212 10.48 10.28 2.84
C GLY A 212 9.86 9.05 2.18
N ILE A 213 9.88 7.91 2.89
CA ILE A 213 9.23 6.67 2.46
C ILE A 213 7.70 6.79 2.59
N LEU A 214 7.21 7.33 3.71
CA LEU A 214 5.78 7.38 4.02
C LEU A 214 5.07 8.56 3.38
N LEU A 215 5.73 9.70 3.26
CA LEU A 215 5.17 10.94 2.73
C LEU A 215 6.14 11.61 1.76
N PRO A 216 5.65 12.37 0.77
CA PRO A 216 6.48 13.19 -0.09
C PRO A 216 7.15 14.30 0.72
N GLU A 217 8.40 14.61 0.38
CA GLU A 217 9.18 15.64 1.08
C GLU A 217 8.95 17.03 0.52
N SER A 218 8.80 17.14 -0.80
CA SER A 218 8.65 18.43 -1.48
C SER A 218 7.19 18.73 -1.80
N GLU A 219 6.84 20.03 -1.82
CA GLU A 219 5.51 20.49 -2.24
C GLU A 219 5.15 20.04 -3.66
N ARG A 220 6.16 19.94 -4.52
CA ARG A 220 5.98 19.45 -5.89
C ARG A 220 5.55 17.98 -5.91
N ASP A 221 6.17 17.17 -5.07
CA ASP A 221 5.84 15.73 -4.97
C ASP A 221 4.49 15.52 -4.30
N GLU A 222 4.13 16.35 -3.32
CA GLU A 222 2.80 16.36 -2.70
C GLU A 222 1.71 16.68 -3.74
N MET A 223 1.94 17.69 -4.55
CA MET A 223 1.04 18.07 -5.63
C MET A 223 0.91 16.96 -6.69
N GLN A 224 2.05 16.37 -7.08
CA GLN A 224 2.09 15.26 -8.01
C GLN A 224 1.36 14.04 -7.46
N MET A 225 1.54 13.73 -6.18
CA MET A 225 0.84 12.64 -5.50
C MET A 225 -0.68 12.82 -5.55
N LEU A 226 -1.18 14.02 -5.23
CA LEU A 226 -2.61 14.32 -5.26
C LEU A 226 -3.18 14.24 -6.69
N GLN A 227 -2.39 14.66 -7.67
CA GLN A 227 -2.75 14.57 -9.10
C GLN A 227 -2.81 13.11 -9.56
N ASP A 228 -1.77 12.32 -9.27
CA ASP A 228 -1.66 10.89 -9.64
C ASP A 228 -2.79 10.07 -9.00
N ALA A 229 -3.20 10.46 -7.80
CA ALA A 229 -4.28 9.84 -7.06
C ALA A 229 -5.69 10.29 -7.50
N GLY A 230 -5.79 11.26 -8.42
CA GLY A 230 -7.07 11.80 -8.87
C GLY A 230 -7.82 12.61 -7.81
N ALA A 231 -7.12 13.12 -6.80
CA ALA A 231 -7.71 13.91 -5.72
C ALA A 231 -7.79 15.41 -6.02
N LEU A 232 -7.30 15.86 -7.19
CA LEU A 232 -7.38 17.23 -7.63
C LEU A 232 -8.60 17.39 -8.55
N GLU A 233 -9.64 18.04 -8.07
CA GLU A 233 -10.69 18.58 -8.91
C GLU A 233 -10.26 19.93 -9.47
N SER A 234 -10.60 20.22 -10.74
CA SER A 234 -10.08 21.36 -11.51
C SER A 234 -10.39 22.75 -10.93
N GLU A 235 -11.27 22.86 -9.94
CA GLU A 235 -11.77 24.15 -9.44
C GLU A 235 -11.20 24.56 -8.07
N ASN A 236 -10.46 23.69 -7.37
CA ASN A 236 -10.01 23.98 -6.01
C ASN A 236 -8.48 23.92 -5.91
N PRO A 237 -7.82 24.91 -5.26
CA PRO A 237 -6.37 24.88 -5.11
C PRO A 237 -5.92 23.58 -4.46
N ALA A 238 -4.92 22.95 -5.05
CA ALA A 238 -4.43 21.64 -4.68
C ALA A 238 -4.02 21.54 -3.20
N MET A 239 -3.48 22.63 -2.66
CA MET A 239 -2.93 22.68 -1.30
C MET A 239 -3.60 23.80 -0.49
N THR A 240 -4.48 23.41 0.43
CA THR A 240 -5.06 24.33 1.41
C THR A 240 -4.14 24.47 2.62
N PRO A 241 -4.17 25.61 3.36
CA PRO A 241 -3.43 25.74 4.62
C PRO A 241 -3.74 24.63 5.62
N SER A 242 -5.00 24.21 5.69
CA SER A 242 -5.45 23.13 6.57
C SER A 242 -4.87 21.77 6.18
N LEU A 243 -4.78 21.47 4.86
CA LEU A 243 -4.15 20.26 4.37
C LEU A 243 -2.64 20.28 4.65
N ARG A 244 -1.99 21.41 4.41
CA ARG A 244 -0.56 21.59 4.72
C ARG A 244 -0.28 21.32 6.18
N ALA A 245 -1.06 21.94 7.09
CA ALA A 245 -0.89 21.74 8.51
C ALA A 245 -1.07 20.27 8.95
N LEU A 246 -2.00 19.51 8.31
CA LEU A 246 -2.17 18.08 8.58
C LEU A 246 -0.97 17.26 8.11
N LEU A 247 -0.43 17.56 6.92
CA LEU A 247 0.74 16.85 6.40
C LEU A 247 1.99 17.14 7.24
N ASP A 248 2.20 18.39 7.64
CA ASP A 248 3.34 18.78 8.47
C ASP A 248 3.24 18.14 9.85
N GLU A 249 2.07 18.13 10.47
CA GLU A 249 1.83 17.45 11.75
C GLU A 249 2.04 15.93 11.64
N THR A 250 1.69 15.32 10.51
CA THR A 250 1.95 13.90 10.26
C THR A 250 3.46 13.64 10.14
N LYS A 251 4.21 14.54 9.49
CA LYS A 251 5.68 14.44 9.39
C LYS A 251 6.33 14.54 10.77
N ASP A 252 5.84 15.44 11.63
CA ASP A 252 6.32 15.57 13.01
C ASP A 252 6.06 14.30 13.84
N TYR A 253 4.90 13.66 13.63
CA TYR A 253 4.60 12.36 14.26
C TYR A 253 5.56 11.25 13.81
N ILE A 254 5.84 11.18 12.51
CA ILE A 254 6.75 10.17 11.96
C ILE A 254 8.19 10.39 12.46
N ASP A 255 8.61 11.64 12.63
CA ASP A 255 9.94 11.99 13.14
C ASP A 255 10.05 11.83 14.67
N SER A 256 8.96 11.52 15.36
CA SER A 256 8.97 11.34 16.81
C SER A 256 9.71 10.06 17.23
N PRO A 257 10.40 10.07 18.40
CA PRO A 257 11.06 8.87 18.90
C PRO A 257 10.09 7.73 19.22
N ASP A 258 8.83 8.04 19.51
CA ASP A 258 7.80 7.04 19.79
C ASP A 258 7.44 6.23 18.54
N PHE A 259 7.47 6.87 17.36
CA PHE A 259 7.26 6.17 16.08
C PHE A 259 8.38 5.18 15.78
N ALA A 260 9.62 5.52 16.15
CA ALA A 260 10.77 4.66 15.92
C ALA A 260 10.85 3.48 16.93
N ALA A 261 10.07 3.52 18.02
CA ALA A 261 10.06 2.48 19.05
C ALA A 261 9.10 1.32 18.75
N VAL A 262 8.24 1.48 17.75
CA VAL A 262 7.25 0.46 17.30
C VAL A 262 7.86 -0.47 16.28
#